data_e9ffebb46d4f33cae42e83376b4a8e1f
#
_entry.id   e9ffebb46d4f33cae42e83376b4a8e1f
#
_cell.length_a   1.000
_cell.length_b   1.000
_cell.length_c   1.000
_cell.angle_alpha   90.00
_cell.angle_beta   90.00
_cell.angle_gamma   90.00
#
_symmetry.space_group_name_H-M   'P 1'
#
loop_
_entity.id
_entity.type
_entity.pdbx_description
1 polymer ?
#
loop_
_entity_poly.entity_id
_entity_poly.type
_entity_poly.pdbx_seq_one_letter_code
_entity_poly.pdbx_strand_id
1 'polypeptide(L)'
;MTEKKCDDETTCESCNQSTSCSQQEKEAHAEERLRSKLSSIRHRIMVMSGKGGVGKSTVATNLAVALSMDGLDVGLLDADIHGPNIPKMLGIESRHIEGGGNGMIPVEVLPHLKVISMAFFIGDPDNPVVWRGPLKHSAINQFLGEVEWGRLDYLIVDLPPGTGDEPLSVAHLIKNVDGAIIVTTPQEVALLDSRKAVTFSRMLNIPVIGIVENMSGLICPHCQKEIPLFKTGGGEKAARDLKVPFMGRIPIDPEMVIDCDRGMPFVMAHPDSEAAKAFHQIAERCKTHMEFQKKRERNGDISAPFPKKGGKRMKRIALASEDNSGLDGRISAHFGQCPYYTFVNVDDDRIVGHEVVKNPYFPNHQPGVIPQFIHSQKANVMIAGGMGQRAIDFFTELGIDVATGAGGKIRDVLEAYLKGQIQGIVACEHHDQHGCEEEKR
;
A
#
# COMPACT_ATOMS: atom_id res chain seq x y z
N MET A 1 18.20 -7.84 -36.41
CA MET A 1 16.82 -8.07 -35.97
C MET A 1 16.28 -6.71 -35.56
N THR A 2 15.45 -6.09 -36.40
CA THR A 2 14.83 -4.81 -36.11
C THR A 2 13.83 -4.98 -34.97
N GLU A 3 14.04 -4.33 -33.85
CA GLU A 3 13.06 -4.24 -32.77
C GLU A 3 11.75 -3.71 -33.33
N LYS A 4 10.72 -4.55 -33.30
CA LYS A 4 9.36 -4.15 -33.63
C LYS A 4 8.87 -3.24 -32.50
N LYS A 5 8.93 -1.93 -32.69
CA LYS A 5 8.28 -0.97 -31.79
C LYS A 5 6.77 -1.04 -32.04
N CYS A 6 6.01 -1.45 -31.02
CA CYS A 6 4.58 -1.17 -30.99
C CYS A 6 4.35 0.33 -30.87
N ASP A 7 3.26 0.81 -31.47
CA ASP A 7 2.87 2.19 -31.34
C ASP A 7 2.28 2.41 -29.94
N ASP A 8 2.88 3.28 -29.14
CA ASP A 8 2.50 3.51 -27.74
C ASP A 8 1.07 4.06 -27.57
N GLU A 9 0.44 4.47 -28.67
CA GLU A 9 -0.89 5.08 -28.69
C GLU A 9 -2.04 4.10 -28.96
N THR A 10 -1.78 2.86 -29.45
CA THR A 10 -2.84 1.90 -29.81
C THR A 10 -3.03 0.80 -28.77
N THR A 11 -4.28 0.38 -28.54
CA THR A 11 -4.56 -0.79 -27.66
C THR A 11 -4.11 -2.08 -28.34
N CYS A 12 -3.72 -3.11 -27.57
CA CYS A 12 -3.35 -4.41 -28.15
C CYS A 12 -4.49 -5.04 -28.94
N GLU A 13 -5.75 -4.70 -28.66
CA GLU A 13 -6.93 -5.17 -29.39
C GLU A 13 -7.10 -4.47 -30.75
N SER A 14 -6.72 -3.21 -30.84
CA SER A 14 -6.78 -2.40 -32.08
C SER A 14 -5.47 -2.42 -32.88
N CYS A 15 -4.42 -3.06 -32.37
CA CYS A 15 -3.12 -3.14 -32.99
C CYS A 15 -3.12 -4.16 -34.16
N ASN A 16 -2.71 -3.74 -35.34
CA ASN A 16 -2.57 -4.60 -36.52
C ASN A 16 -1.58 -5.77 -36.35
N GLN A 17 -0.79 -5.79 -35.27
CA GLN A 17 0.18 -6.82 -34.95
C GLN A 17 -0.25 -7.71 -33.76
N SER A 18 -1.45 -7.52 -33.22
CA SER A 18 -1.94 -8.19 -31.99
C SER A 18 -1.95 -9.73 -32.09
N THR A 19 -2.14 -10.28 -33.31
CA THR A 19 -2.15 -11.73 -33.56
C THR A 19 -0.76 -12.37 -33.57
N SER A 20 0.31 -11.58 -33.69
CA SER A 20 1.70 -12.05 -33.73
C SER A 20 2.46 -11.86 -32.43
N CYS A 21 1.88 -11.20 -31.44
CA CYS A 21 2.49 -10.93 -30.13
C CYS A 21 2.23 -12.09 -29.16
N SER A 22 3.26 -12.50 -28.45
CA SER A 22 3.13 -13.41 -27.31
C SER A 22 2.36 -12.77 -26.16
N GLN A 23 1.84 -13.58 -25.24
CA GLN A 23 1.15 -13.08 -24.04
C GLN A 23 2.06 -12.16 -23.20
N GLN A 24 3.34 -12.49 -23.09
CA GLN A 24 4.32 -11.69 -22.35
C GLN A 24 4.57 -10.32 -22.99
N GLU A 25 4.60 -10.25 -24.33
CA GLU A 25 4.75 -8.97 -25.06
C GLU A 25 3.51 -8.08 -24.86
N LYS A 26 2.31 -8.67 -24.86
CA LYS A 26 1.06 -7.93 -24.60
C LYS A 26 1.01 -7.36 -23.18
N GLU A 27 1.42 -8.16 -22.20
CA GLU A 27 1.49 -7.72 -20.79
C GLU A 27 2.52 -6.60 -20.60
N ALA A 28 3.71 -6.73 -21.20
CA ALA A 28 4.75 -5.70 -21.14
C ALA A 28 4.29 -4.38 -21.80
N HIS A 29 3.59 -4.45 -22.93
CA HIS A 29 3.04 -3.28 -23.61
C HIS A 29 1.92 -2.61 -22.79
N ALA A 30 1.01 -3.39 -22.19
CA ALA A 30 -0.02 -2.87 -21.30
C ALA A 30 0.59 -2.17 -20.08
N GLU A 31 1.67 -2.72 -19.54
CA GLU A 31 2.40 -2.15 -18.40
C GLU A 31 3.10 -0.82 -18.77
N GLU A 32 3.71 -0.74 -19.95
CA GLU A 32 4.35 0.49 -20.45
C GLU A 32 3.32 1.60 -20.71
N ARG A 33 2.18 1.28 -21.32
CA ARG A 33 1.06 2.21 -21.52
C ARG A 33 0.53 2.75 -20.19
N LEU A 34 0.29 1.86 -19.22
CA LEU A 34 -0.13 2.27 -17.89
C LEU A 34 0.88 3.23 -17.25
N ARG A 35 2.17 2.92 -17.37
CA ARG A 35 3.25 3.75 -16.86
C ARG A 35 3.28 5.11 -17.53
N SER A 36 3.15 5.17 -18.85
CA SER A 36 3.12 6.41 -19.64
C SER A 36 1.96 7.31 -19.20
N LYS A 37 0.72 6.75 -19.13
CA LYS A 37 -0.47 7.51 -18.71
C LYS A 37 -0.38 8.01 -17.28
N LEU A 38 0.11 7.16 -16.36
CA LEU A 38 0.31 7.58 -14.98
C LEU A 38 1.42 8.62 -14.79
N SER A 39 2.37 8.75 -15.72
CA SER A 39 3.46 9.72 -15.63
C SER A 39 3.00 11.18 -15.74
N SER A 40 1.86 11.42 -16.37
CA SER A 40 1.24 12.75 -16.50
C SER A 40 0.51 13.21 -15.23
N ILE A 41 0.37 12.32 -14.24
CA ILE A 41 -0.30 12.58 -12.97
C ILE A 41 0.75 12.94 -11.91
N ARG A 42 0.60 14.15 -11.33
CA ARG A 42 1.59 14.70 -10.40
C ARG A 42 1.58 14.03 -9.03
N HIS A 43 0.39 13.76 -8.47
CA HIS A 43 0.20 13.12 -7.17
C HIS A 43 -0.88 12.05 -7.23
N ARG A 44 -0.61 10.88 -6.68
CA ARG A 44 -1.53 9.73 -6.60
C ARG A 44 -1.78 9.40 -5.15
N ILE A 45 -3.01 9.59 -4.72
CA ILE A 45 -3.42 9.42 -3.33
C ILE A 45 -4.50 8.36 -3.24
N MET A 46 -4.29 7.36 -2.40
CA MET A 46 -5.28 6.34 -2.10
C MET A 46 -6.10 6.72 -0.87
N VAL A 47 -7.41 6.55 -0.95
CA VAL A 47 -8.32 6.66 0.19
C VAL A 47 -8.72 5.25 0.61
N MET A 48 -8.40 4.90 1.84
CA MET A 48 -8.49 3.54 2.38
C MET A 48 -9.31 3.52 3.66
N SER A 49 -9.89 2.37 3.97
CA SER A 49 -10.49 2.10 5.27
C SER A 49 -10.30 0.65 5.67
N GLY A 50 -10.23 0.38 6.97
CA GLY A 50 -10.10 -0.99 7.48
C GLY A 50 -11.41 -1.79 7.42
N LYS A 51 -12.56 -1.13 7.26
CA LYS A 51 -13.90 -1.75 7.13
C LYS A 51 -14.84 -0.88 6.29
N GLY A 52 -15.93 -1.46 5.83
CA GLY A 52 -17.01 -0.73 5.16
C GLY A 52 -17.82 0.16 6.10
N GLY A 53 -18.57 1.11 5.54
CA GLY A 53 -19.50 1.96 6.27
C GLY A 53 -18.89 3.11 7.08
N VAL A 54 -17.59 3.41 6.94
CA VAL A 54 -16.94 4.55 7.60
C VAL A 54 -17.05 5.86 6.82
N GLY A 55 -17.67 5.85 5.65
CA GLY A 55 -17.79 7.01 4.75
C GLY A 55 -16.53 7.28 3.92
N LYS A 56 -15.76 6.23 3.59
CA LYS A 56 -14.57 6.30 2.74
C LYS A 56 -14.81 7.04 1.43
N SER A 57 -15.82 6.60 0.66
CA SER A 57 -16.18 7.19 -0.65
C SER A 57 -16.71 8.63 -0.52
N THR A 58 -17.43 8.94 0.57
CA THR A 58 -17.84 10.31 0.88
C THR A 58 -16.63 11.22 1.11
N VAL A 59 -15.62 10.72 1.83
CA VAL A 59 -14.36 11.47 2.06
C VAL A 59 -13.60 11.62 0.75
N ALA A 60 -13.46 10.56 -0.05
CA ALA A 60 -12.76 10.61 -1.33
C ALA A 60 -13.42 11.61 -2.30
N THR A 61 -14.76 11.58 -2.42
CA THR A 61 -15.52 12.46 -3.28
C THR A 61 -15.39 13.93 -2.86
N ASN A 62 -15.66 14.23 -1.59
CA ASN A 62 -15.62 15.63 -1.12
C ASN A 62 -14.18 16.19 -1.08
N LEU A 63 -13.15 15.36 -0.85
CA LEU A 63 -11.76 15.75 -0.97
C LEU A 63 -11.41 16.11 -2.43
N ALA A 64 -11.82 15.28 -3.40
CA ALA A 64 -11.60 15.54 -4.82
C ALA A 64 -12.28 16.82 -5.28
N VAL A 65 -13.54 17.03 -4.85
CA VAL A 65 -14.29 18.26 -5.14
C VAL A 65 -13.64 19.48 -4.50
N ALA A 66 -13.24 19.41 -3.22
CA ALA A 66 -12.57 20.52 -2.56
C ALA A 66 -11.25 20.93 -3.26
N LEU A 67 -10.44 19.94 -3.70
CA LEU A 67 -9.23 20.20 -4.47
C LEU A 67 -9.52 20.84 -5.84
N SER A 68 -10.59 20.38 -6.53
CA SER A 68 -10.99 20.96 -7.82
C SER A 68 -11.51 22.39 -7.69
N MET A 69 -12.22 22.70 -6.59
CA MET A 69 -12.67 24.07 -6.28
C MET A 69 -11.49 25.03 -6.06
N ASP A 70 -10.33 24.54 -5.65
CA ASP A 70 -9.08 25.30 -5.56
C ASP A 70 -8.38 25.49 -6.92
N GLY A 71 -9.00 25.06 -8.04
CA GLY A 71 -8.48 25.19 -9.40
C GLY A 71 -7.41 24.15 -9.76
N LEU A 72 -7.31 23.05 -9.03
CA LEU A 72 -6.40 21.95 -9.32
C LEU A 72 -7.08 20.92 -10.24
N ASP A 73 -6.36 20.38 -11.22
CA ASP A 73 -6.85 19.32 -12.09
C ASP A 73 -6.85 17.99 -11.33
N VAL A 74 -8.04 17.46 -11.03
CA VAL A 74 -8.26 16.28 -10.19
C VAL A 74 -8.93 15.17 -10.96
N GLY A 75 -8.38 13.96 -10.86
CA GLY A 75 -9.03 12.72 -11.22
C GLY A 75 -9.57 12.01 -9.98
N LEU A 76 -10.77 11.50 -10.04
CA LEU A 76 -11.36 10.64 -9.01
C LEU A 76 -11.66 9.27 -9.61
N LEU A 77 -10.97 8.24 -9.10
CA LEU A 77 -11.15 6.86 -9.50
C LEU A 77 -11.89 6.09 -8.41
N ASP A 78 -13.09 5.62 -8.71
CA ASP A 78 -13.86 4.69 -7.87
C ASP A 78 -13.49 3.24 -8.25
N ALA A 79 -12.66 2.64 -7.43
CA ALA A 79 -12.17 1.26 -7.62
C ALA A 79 -12.93 0.24 -6.75
N ASP A 80 -14.02 0.64 -6.08
CA ASP A 80 -14.87 -0.28 -5.31
C ASP A 80 -15.84 -1.02 -6.26
N ILE A 81 -15.49 -2.26 -6.62
CA ILE A 81 -16.28 -3.06 -7.56
C ILE A 81 -17.63 -3.49 -6.96
N HIS A 82 -17.69 -3.65 -5.65
CA HIS A 82 -18.87 -4.19 -4.97
C HIS A 82 -19.91 -3.15 -4.60
N GLY A 83 -19.48 -1.91 -4.42
CA GLY A 83 -20.38 -0.81 -4.04
C GLY A 83 -19.88 0.52 -4.61
N PRO A 84 -19.84 0.65 -5.97
CA PRO A 84 -19.34 1.87 -6.59
C PRO A 84 -20.37 2.98 -6.47
N ASN A 85 -20.23 3.79 -5.41
CA ASN A 85 -21.24 4.79 -5.01
C ASN A 85 -20.92 6.22 -5.50
N ILE A 86 -19.71 6.47 -6.01
CA ILE A 86 -19.28 7.82 -6.41
C ILE A 86 -20.18 8.44 -7.50
N PRO A 87 -20.61 7.71 -8.55
CA PRO A 87 -21.53 8.28 -9.54
C PRO A 87 -22.85 8.77 -8.94
N LYS A 88 -23.38 8.05 -7.94
CA LYS A 88 -24.57 8.47 -7.20
C LYS A 88 -24.34 9.78 -6.46
N MET A 89 -23.23 9.87 -5.71
CA MET A 89 -22.86 11.06 -4.93
C MET A 89 -22.62 12.31 -5.77
N LEU A 90 -22.36 12.14 -7.08
CA LEU A 90 -22.06 13.21 -8.03
C LEU A 90 -23.18 13.45 -9.06
N GLY A 91 -24.27 12.69 -9.02
CA GLY A 91 -25.41 12.82 -9.95
C GLY A 91 -25.08 12.45 -11.39
N ILE A 92 -24.14 11.53 -11.59
CA ILE A 92 -23.66 11.11 -12.93
C ILE A 92 -23.95 9.63 -13.24
N GLU A 93 -24.88 9.01 -12.53
CA GLU A 93 -25.25 7.59 -12.69
C GLU A 93 -25.72 7.25 -14.12
N SER A 94 -26.39 8.20 -14.78
CA SER A 94 -26.89 8.03 -16.14
C SER A 94 -25.84 8.32 -17.23
N ARG A 95 -24.63 8.74 -16.84
CA ARG A 95 -23.56 8.99 -17.79
C ARG A 95 -22.93 7.68 -18.25
N HIS A 96 -22.59 7.63 -19.51
CA HIS A 96 -21.86 6.50 -20.11
C HIS A 96 -20.45 6.96 -20.47
N ILE A 97 -19.51 6.04 -20.38
CA ILE A 97 -18.13 6.30 -20.82
C ILE A 97 -18.10 6.27 -22.34
N GLU A 98 -17.57 7.34 -22.91
CA GLU A 98 -17.32 7.39 -24.35
C GLU A 98 -15.95 6.76 -24.64
N GLY A 99 -15.89 5.90 -25.66
CA GLY A 99 -14.62 5.40 -26.20
C GLY A 99 -13.96 6.50 -27.03
N GLY A 100 -12.78 6.93 -26.61
CA GLY A 100 -11.91 7.79 -27.42
C GLY A 100 -11.01 6.95 -28.34
N GLY A 101 -10.32 7.59 -29.29
CA GLY A 101 -9.41 6.91 -30.23
C GLY A 101 -8.27 6.14 -29.54
N ASN A 102 -7.88 6.56 -28.33
CA ASN A 102 -6.76 6.04 -27.55
C ASN A 102 -7.18 5.43 -26.20
N GLY A 103 -8.47 5.34 -25.90
CA GLY A 103 -8.94 4.79 -24.63
C GLY A 103 -10.30 5.33 -24.17
N MET A 104 -10.54 5.28 -22.87
CA MET A 104 -11.77 5.70 -22.22
C MET A 104 -11.69 7.15 -21.76
N ILE A 105 -12.67 7.96 -22.15
CA ILE A 105 -12.74 9.37 -21.74
C ILE A 105 -13.42 9.46 -20.37
N PRO A 106 -12.76 9.98 -19.33
CA PRO A 106 -13.37 10.16 -18.02
C PRO A 106 -14.50 11.19 -18.07
N VAL A 107 -15.52 11.01 -17.24
CA VAL A 107 -16.66 11.95 -17.16
C VAL A 107 -16.20 13.24 -16.47
N GLU A 108 -16.29 14.38 -17.14
CA GLU A 108 -16.14 15.70 -16.51
C GLU A 108 -17.41 16.04 -15.73
N VAL A 109 -17.27 16.21 -14.42
CA VAL A 109 -18.39 16.51 -13.50
C VAL A 109 -18.41 18.00 -13.16
N LEU A 110 -17.25 18.56 -12.92
CA LEU A 110 -17.03 19.96 -12.57
C LEU A 110 -15.80 20.45 -13.36
N PRO A 111 -15.63 21.78 -13.51
CA PRO A 111 -14.35 22.30 -13.93
C PRO A 111 -13.24 21.69 -13.08
N HIS A 112 -12.20 21.17 -13.73
CA HIS A 112 -11.07 20.53 -13.07
C HIS A 112 -11.37 19.21 -12.32
N LEU A 113 -12.53 18.56 -12.49
CA LEU A 113 -12.83 17.25 -11.89
C LEU A 113 -13.26 16.23 -12.95
N LYS A 114 -12.44 15.22 -13.14
CA LYS A 114 -12.68 14.05 -13.99
C LYS A 114 -12.94 12.83 -13.13
N VAL A 115 -13.94 12.03 -13.49
CA VAL A 115 -14.39 10.87 -12.71
C VAL A 115 -14.47 9.63 -13.58
N ILE A 116 -13.96 8.53 -13.06
CA ILE A 116 -14.17 7.18 -13.56
C ILE A 116 -14.63 6.29 -12.40
N SER A 117 -15.64 5.48 -12.64
CA SER A 117 -16.15 4.51 -11.67
C SER A 117 -16.40 3.16 -12.32
N MET A 118 -16.19 2.11 -11.54
CA MET A 118 -16.58 0.75 -11.92
C MET A 118 -18.08 0.63 -12.22
N ALA A 119 -18.94 1.49 -11.62
CA ALA A 119 -20.36 1.53 -11.89
C ALA A 119 -20.71 1.71 -13.39
N PHE A 120 -19.91 2.45 -14.13
CA PHE A 120 -20.18 2.72 -15.55
C PHE A 120 -20.08 1.47 -16.46
N PHE A 121 -19.52 0.37 -15.94
CA PHE A 121 -19.34 -0.90 -16.65
C PHE A 121 -20.30 -1.99 -16.17
N ILE A 122 -21.08 -1.69 -15.12
CA ILE A 122 -22.10 -2.58 -14.61
C ILE A 122 -23.39 -2.19 -15.32
N GLY A 123 -23.87 -3.05 -16.20
CA GLY A 123 -25.03 -2.73 -17.07
C GLY A 123 -26.35 -2.58 -16.30
N ASP A 124 -26.51 -3.26 -15.18
CA ASP A 124 -27.69 -3.18 -14.30
C ASP A 124 -27.22 -3.08 -12.85
N PRO A 125 -27.49 -1.96 -12.18
CA PRO A 125 -27.05 -1.73 -10.80
C PRO A 125 -27.62 -2.74 -9.78
N ASP A 126 -28.75 -3.39 -10.09
CA ASP A 126 -29.36 -4.39 -9.22
C ASP A 126 -28.74 -5.80 -9.41
N ASN A 127 -27.93 -5.99 -10.44
CA ASN A 127 -27.25 -7.27 -10.66
C ASN A 127 -25.95 -7.35 -9.87
N PRO A 128 -25.79 -8.37 -9.00
CA PRO A 128 -24.54 -8.54 -8.26
C PRO A 128 -23.37 -8.86 -9.22
N VAL A 129 -22.29 -8.12 -9.08
CA VAL A 129 -21.06 -8.37 -9.86
C VAL A 129 -20.34 -9.56 -9.25
N VAL A 130 -20.49 -10.73 -9.89
CA VAL A 130 -19.81 -11.97 -9.46
C VAL A 130 -18.53 -12.16 -10.30
N TRP A 131 -17.54 -11.31 -10.10
CA TRP A 131 -16.25 -11.47 -10.75
C TRP A 131 -15.29 -12.24 -9.86
N ARG A 132 -14.62 -13.23 -10.46
CA ARG A 132 -13.53 -13.96 -9.78
C ARG A 132 -12.23 -13.14 -9.84
N GLY A 133 -11.32 -13.38 -8.91
CA GLY A 133 -10.08 -12.60 -8.75
C GLY A 133 -9.33 -12.23 -10.04
N PRO A 134 -9.04 -13.17 -10.96
CA PRO A 134 -8.36 -12.84 -12.23
C PRO A 134 -9.11 -11.85 -13.11
N LEU A 135 -10.46 -11.95 -13.19
CA LEU A 135 -11.28 -11.03 -13.96
C LEU A 135 -11.30 -9.63 -13.34
N LYS A 136 -11.34 -9.54 -12.00
CA LYS A 136 -11.25 -8.27 -11.30
C LYS A 136 -9.92 -7.58 -11.58
N HIS A 137 -8.82 -8.31 -11.46
CA HIS A 137 -7.48 -7.79 -11.73
C HIS A 137 -7.34 -7.30 -13.18
N SER A 138 -7.83 -8.06 -14.14
CA SER A 138 -7.83 -7.67 -15.56
C SER A 138 -8.66 -6.41 -15.80
N ALA A 139 -9.86 -6.33 -15.22
CA ALA A 139 -10.71 -5.16 -15.35
C ALA A 139 -10.09 -3.89 -14.75
N ILE A 140 -9.50 -3.99 -13.55
CA ILE A 140 -8.81 -2.86 -12.91
C ILE A 140 -7.60 -2.43 -13.75
N ASN A 141 -6.84 -3.38 -14.30
CA ASN A 141 -5.69 -3.10 -15.15
C ASN A 141 -6.11 -2.35 -16.42
N GLN A 142 -7.16 -2.82 -17.08
CA GLN A 142 -7.75 -2.19 -18.26
C GLN A 142 -8.24 -0.77 -17.91
N PHE A 143 -8.92 -0.63 -16.80
CA PHE A 143 -9.42 0.64 -16.28
C PHE A 143 -8.34 1.68 -16.09
N LEU A 144 -7.27 1.32 -15.41
CA LEU A 144 -6.15 2.23 -15.14
C LEU A 144 -5.32 2.52 -16.40
N GLY A 145 -5.17 1.51 -17.27
CA GLY A 145 -4.35 1.59 -18.48
C GLY A 145 -5.03 2.24 -19.69
N GLU A 146 -6.37 2.27 -19.73
CA GLU A 146 -7.11 2.78 -20.87
C GLU A 146 -7.76 4.14 -20.65
N VAL A 147 -7.81 4.65 -19.42
CA VAL A 147 -8.39 5.99 -19.16
C VAL A 147 -7.48 7.10 -19.63
N GLU A 148 -8.05 8.03 -20.38
CA GLU A 148 -7.37 9.24 -20.86
C GLU A 148 -7.47 10.38 -19.85
N TRP A 149 -6.73 10.26 -18.74
CA TRP A 149 -6.72 11.27 -17.70
C TRP A 149 -6.18 12.63 -18.16
N GLY A 150 -5.23 12.64 -19.10
CA GLY A 150 -4.46 13.82 -19.42
C GLY A 150 -3.54 14.24 -18.27
N ARG A 151 -3.22 15.54 -18.17
CA ARG A 151 -2.48 16.07 -17.04
C ARG A 151 -3.41 16.23 -15.85
N LEU A 152 -2.96 15.72 -14.69
CA LEU A 152 -3.64 15.91 -13.41
C LEU A 152 -2.64 16.38 -12.35
N ASP A 153 -3.10 17.26 -11.47
CA ASP A 153 -2.37 17.58 -10.23
C ASP A 153 -2.55 16.46 -9.20
N TYR A 154 -3.77 15.92 -9.11
CA TYR A 154 -4.10 14.84 -8.18
C TYR A 154 -4.93 13.75 -8.83
N LEU A 155 -4.61 12.50 -8.54
CA LEU A 155 -5.50 11.35 -8.74
C LEU A 155 -5.87 10.81 -7.36
N ILE A 156 -7.14 10.96 -7.00
CA ILE A 156 -7.71 10.38 -5.78
C ILE A 156 -8.31 9.02 -6.14
N VAL A 157 -7.88 7.99 -5.45
CA VAL A 157 -8.32 6.61 -5.69
C VAL A 157 -9.10 6.11 -4.50
N ASP A 158 -10.39 5.91 -4.67
CA ASP A 158 -11.25 5.30 -3.67
C ASP A 158 -11.13 3.78 -3.74
N LEU A 159 -10.49 3.16 -2.75
CA LEU A 159 -10.24 1.73 -2.72
C LEU A 159 -11.44 0.95 -2.16
N PRO A 160 -11.58 -0.33 -2.51
CA PRO A 160 -12.48 -1.22 -1.78
C PRO A 160 -12.17 -1.24 -0.27
N PRO A 161 -13.18 -1.46 0.60
CA PRO A 161 -12.96 -1.50 2.04
C PRO A 161 -12.16 -2.73 2.47
N GLY A 162 -11.40 -2.59 3.56
CA GLY A 162 -10.60 -3.69 4.12
C GLY A 162 -9.14 -3.70 3.65
N THR A 163 -8.47 -4.83 3.90
CA THR A 163 -7.04 -5.04 3.62
C THR A 163 -6.81 -6.36 2.88
N GLY A 164 -7.79 -6.80 2.10
CA GLY A 164 -7.75 -8.05 1.33
C GLY A 164 -7.14 -7.91 -0.06
N ASP A 165 -7.43 -8.88 -0.92
CA ASP A 165 -6.85 -9.00 -2.26
C ASP A 165 -7.22 -7.85 -3.20
N GLU A 166 -8.40 -7.25 -3.04
CA GLU A 166 -8.87 -6.18 -3.92
C GLU A 166 -8.09 -4.88 -3.73
N PRO A 167 -7.99 -4.30 -2.51
CA PRO A 167 -7.13 -3.15 -2.27
C PRO A 167 -5.66 -3.42 -2.64
N LEU A 168 -5.18 -4.65 -2.44
CA LEU A 168 -3.83 -5.06 -2.80
C LEU A 168 -3.62 -4.99 -4.32
N SER A 169 -4.55 -5.52 -5.10
CA SER A 169 -4.50 -5.51 -6.56
C SER A 169 -4.46 -4.08 -7.10
N VAL A 170 -5.35 -3.20 -6.62
CA VAL A 170 -5.37 -1.79 -7.04
C VAL A 170 -4.06 -1.08 -6.69
N ALA A 171 -3.56 -1.30 -5.47
CA ALA A 171 -2.32 -0.69 -5.00
C ALA A 171 -1.10 -1.10 -5.83
N HIS A 172 -1.03 -2.37 -6.26
CA HIS A 172 0.05 -2.86 -7.11
C HIS A 172 0.00 -2.27 -8.52
N LEU A 173 -1.20 -2.03 -9.06
CA LEU A 173 -1.38 -1.52 -10.41
C LEU A 173 -1.05 -0.03 -10.54
N ILE A 174 -1.43 0.78 -9.53
CA ILE A 174 -1.22 2.24 -9.60
C ILE A 174 0.25 2.62 -9.52
N LYS A 175 1.14 1.78 -9.06
CA LYS A 175 2.59 2.03 -8.91
C LYS A 175 2.95 3.47 -8.50
N ASN A 176 3.97 3.66 -7.69
CA ASN A 176 4.44 4.98 -7.23
C ASN A 176 3.31 5.83 -6.61
N VAL A 177 2.53 5.24 -5.72
CA VAL A 177 1.54 5.96 -4.92
C VAL A 177 2.26 6.90 -3.96
N ASP A 178 1.90 8.19 -3.98
CA ASP A 178 2.53 9.21 -3.14
C ASP A 178 2.10 9.10 -1.69
N GLY A 179 0.90 8.54 -1.43
CA GLY A 179 0.47 8.25 -0.08
C GLY A 179 -0.97 7.78 0.06
N ALA A 180 -1.32 7.35 1.27
CA ALA A 180 -2.64 6.88 1.62
C ALA A 180 -3.27 7.73 2.74
N ILE A 181 -4.54 8.07 2.58
CA ILE A 181 -5.41 8.64 3.61
C ILE A 181 -6.26 7.51 4.18
N ILE A 182 -6.22 7.33 5.50
CA ILE A 182 -6.96 6.27 6.18
C ILE A 182 -8.21 6.89 6.82
N VAL A 183 -9.39 6.49 6.37
CA VAL A 183 -10.67 6.95 6.90
C VAL A 183 -11.15 5.99 8.00
N THR A 184 -11.55 6.56 9.13
CA THR A 184 -12.09 5.83 10.26
C THR A 184 -13.26 6.58 10.91
N THR A 185 -13.95 5.93 11.83
CA THR A 185 -14.93 6.56 12.74
C THR A 185 -14.41 6.46 14.18
N PRO A 186 -14.92 7.25 15.14
CA PRO A 186 -14.38 7.33 16.50
C PRO A 186 -14.50 6.06 17.33
N GLN A 187 -15.34 5.10 16.92
CA GLN A 187 -15.60 3.89 17.70
C GLN A 187 -14.36 2.97 17.73
N GLU A 188 -14.08 2.37 18.88
CA GLU A 188 -12.93 1.48 19.09
C GLU A 188 -12.86 0.31 18.09
N VAL A 189 -14.01 -0.26 17.74
CA VAL A 189 -14.08 -1.33 16.72
C VAL A 189 -13.55 -0.84 15.36
N ALA A 190 -13.88 0.39 14.94
CA ALA A 190 -13.38 0.95 13.70
C ALA A 190 -11.86 1.25 13.77
N LEU A 191 -11.38 1.64 14.95
CA LEU A 191 -9.97 1.91 15.17
C LEU A 191 -9.10 0.67 15.07
N LEU A 192 -9.60 -0.50 15.50
CA LEU A 192 -8.88 -1.77 15.31
C LEU A 192 -8.63 -2.06 13.83
N ASP A 193 -9.64 -1.87 12.99
CA ASP A 193 -9.52 -2.10 11.56
C ASP A 193 -8.67 -1.02 10.86
N SER A 194 -8.73 0.22 11.33
CA SER A 194 -7.87 1.30 10.83
C SER A 194 -6.39 1.05 11.13
N ARG A 195 -6.05 0.41 12.26
CA ARG A 195 -4.69 -0.04 12.56
C ARG A 195 -4.19 -1.05 11.51
N LYS A 196 -5.07 -1.98 11.09
CA LYS A 196 -4.75 -2.92 10.00
C LYS A 196 -4.52 -2.19 8.68
N ALA A 197 -5.34 -1.18 8.33
CA ALA A 197 -5.17 -0.39 7.11
C ALA A 197 -3.84 0.39 7.11
N VAL A 198 -3.43 0.98 8.24
CA VAL A 198 -2.11 1.63 8.38
C VAL A 198 -0.99 0.62 8.19
N THR A 199 -1.09 -0.56 8.80
CA THR A 199 -0.09 -1.62 8.67
C THR A 199 -0.01 -2.13 7.24
N PHE A 200 -1.15 -2.33 6.59
CA PHE A 200 -1.25 -2.73 5.19
C PHE A 200 -0.58 -1.71 4.26
N SER A 201 -0.85 -0.41 4.42
CA SER A 201 -0.19 0.66 3.67
C SER A 201 1.34 0.59 3.84
N ARG A 202 1.82 0.33 5.08
CA ARG A 202 3.25 0.16 5.38
C ARG A 202 3.86 -1.06 4.71
N MET A 203 3.16 -2.19 4.69
CA MET A 203 3.61 -3.41 4.00
C MET A 203 3.78 -3.18 2.50
N LEU A 204 2.93 -2.36 1.89
CA LEU A 204 3.01 -1.96 0.49
C LEU A 204 4.03 -0.85 0.23
N ASN A 205 4.73 -0.36 1.25
CA ASN A 205 5.63 0.79 1.20
C ASN A 205 4.92 2.08 0.70
N ILE A 206 3.62 2.22 0.98
CA ILE A 206 2.85 3.42 0.68
C ILE A 206 2.89 4.32 1.92
N PRO A 207 3.40 5.57 1.82
CA PRO A 207 3.39 6.51 2.92
C PRO A 207 1.97 6.78 3.41
N VAL A 208 1.75 6.83 4.73
CA VAL A 208 0.46 7.25 5.28
C VAL A 208 0.47 8.77 5.42
N ILE A 209 -0.33 9.47 4.59
CA ILE A 209 -0.53 10.92 4.67
C ILE A 209 -1.16 11.28 6.00
N GLY A 210 -2.13 10.48 6.44
CA GLY A 210 -2.71 10.59 7.77
C GLY A 210 -4.04 9.88 7.93
N ILE A 211 -4.60 10.03 9.14
CA ILE A 211 -5.91 9.50 9.50
C ILE A 211 -6.95 10.61 9.48
N VAL A 212 -8.08 10.39 8.82
CA VAL A 212 -9.29 11.21 8.86
C VAL A 212 -10.31 10.51 9.76
N GLU A 213 -10.80 11.20 10.78
CA GLU A 213 -11.90 10.74 11.63
C GLU A 213 -13.22 11.29 11.08
N ASN A 214 -13.98 10.44 10.41
CA ASN A 214 -15.30 10.77 9.91
C ASN A 214 -16.39 10.44 10.94
N MET A 215 -17.57 11.04 10.80
CA MET A 215 -18.71 10.90 11.73
C MET A 215 -18.32 11.24 13.18
N SER A 216 -17.53 12.26 13.36
CA SER A 216 -16.95 12.67 14.64
C SER A 216 -17.79 13.74 15.33
N GLY A 217 -18.79 13.29 16.07
CA GLY A 217 -19.74 14.18 16.73
C GLY A 217 -20.80 14.74 15.75
N LEU A 218 -21.85 15.30 16.32
CA LEU A 218 -22.92 16.03 15.62
C LEU A 218 -23.03 17.42 16.23
N ILE A 219 -22.96 18.45 15.40
CA ILE A 219 -23.28 19.80 15.85
C ILE A 219 -24.80 20.00 15.81
N CYS A 220 -25.40 20.23 16.97
CA CYS A 220 -26.84 20.45 17.05
C CYS A 220 -27.24 21.71 16.26
N PRO A 221 -28.12 21.61 15.24
CA PRO A 221 -28.52 22.76 14.43
C PRO A 221 -29.26 23.84 15.20
N HIS A 222 -29.87 23.50 16.37
CA HIS A 222 -30.62 24.43 17.18
C HIS A 222 -29.81 25.19 18.22
N CYS A 223 -28.87 24.51 18.90
CA CYS A 223 -28.14 25.12 20.02
C CYS A 223 -26.62 25.14 19.83
N GLN A 224 -26.11 24.68 18.69
CA GLN A 224 -24.70 24.63 18.29
C GLN A 224 -23.79 23.84 19.26
N LYS A 225 -24.39 23.04 20.16
CA LYS A 225 -23.62 22.15 21.05
C LYS A 225 -23.22 20.88 20.31
N GLU A 226 -22.00 20.45 20.53
CA GLU A 226 -21.51 19.16 20.02
C GLU A 226 -22.15 18.02 20.82
N ILE A 227 -22.72 17.05 20.09
CA ILE A 227 -23.26 15.79 20.62
C ILE A 227 -22.33 14.66 20.17
N PRO A 228 -21.62 13.99 21.07
CA PRO A 228 -20.68 12.92 20.72
C PRO A 228 -21.42 11.61 20.38
N LEU A 229 -22.23 11.61 19.31
CA LEU A 229 -23.13 10.51 18.94
C LEU A 229 -22.40 9.18 18.81
N PHE A 230 -21.23 9.18 18.16
CA PHE A 230 -20.35 8.02 18.01
C PHE A 230 -19.02 8.17 18.77
N LYS A 231 -18.98 9.01 19.81
CA LYS A 231 -17.76 9.53 20.46
C LYS A 231 -17.01 10.52 19.55
N THR A 232 -15.85 11.01 20.01
CA THR A 232 -14.94 11.90 19.29
C THR A 232 -13.49 11.61 19.72
N GLY A 233 -12.52 11.90 18.85
CA GLY A 233 -11.08 11.84 19.18
C GLY A 233 -10.43 10.46 19.14
N GLY A 234 -11.17 9.41 18.77
CA GLY A 234 -10.63 8.07 18.65
C GLY A 234 -9.59 7.96 17.53
N GLY A 235 -9.86 8.55 16.36
CA GLY A 235 -8.94 8.59 15.22
C GLY A 235 -7.68 9.39 15.52
N GLU A 236 -7.80 10.50 16.26
CA GLU A 236 -6.64 11.29 16.70
C GLU A 236 -5.73 10.48 17.65
N LYS A 237 -6.36 9.74 18.59
CA LYS A 237 -5.62 8.83 19.47
C LYS A 237 -4.92 7.73 18.65
N ALA A 238 -5.64 7.11 17.71
CA ALA A 238 -5.05 6.10 16.83
C ALA A 238 -3.88 6.64 16.00
N ALA A 239 -3.98 7.86 15.46
CA ALA A 239 -2.91 8.51 14.71
C ALA A 239 -1.66 8.70 15.58
N ARG A 240 -1.84 9.14 16.82
CA ARG A 240 -0.75 9.31 17.81
C ARG A 240 -0.10 7.97 18.15
N ASP A 241 -0.90 6.95 18.48
CA ASP A 241 -0.40 5.60 18.82
C ASP A 241 0.37 4.96 17.66
N LEU A 242 -0.08 5.17 16.43
CA LEU A 242 0.52 4.63 15.21
C LEU A 242 1.65 5.51 14.64
N LYS A 243 1.89 6.69 15.25
CA LYS A 243 2.89 7.66 14.78
C LYS A 243 2.68 8.07 13.32
N VAL A 244 1.43 8.34 12.94
CA VAL A 244 1.04 8.89 11.65
C VAL A 244 0.34 10.23 11.85
N PRO A 245 0.34 11.15 10.85
CA PRO A 245 -0.36 12.41 10.97
C PRO A 245 -1.87 12.22 11.21
N PHE A 246 -2.49 13.17 11.92
CA PHE A 246 -3.93 13.30 12.03
C PHE A 246 -4.41 14.41 11.10
N MET A 247 -5.28 14.06 10.12
CA MET A 247 -5.72 14.97 9.06
C MET A 247 -6.92 15.83 9.46
N GLY A 248 -7.69 15.40 10.44
CA GLY A 248 -8.85 16.17 10.92
C GLY A 248 -10.05 15.30 11.26
N ARG A 249 -11.07 15.96 11.78
CA ARG A 249 -12.37 15.38 12.12
C ARG A 249 -13.44 15.99 11.22
N ILE A 250 -14.32 15.13 10.70
CA ILE A 250 -15.48 15.53 9.92
C ILE A 250 -16.70 15.24 10.81
N PRO A 251 -17.45 16.24 11.25
CA PRO A 251 -18.67 16.02 12.04
C PRO A 251 -19.75 15.35 11.18
N ILE A 252 -20.71 14.72 11.85
CA ILE A 252 -21.92 14.25 11.21
C ILE A 252 -22.74 15.50 10.81
N ASP A 253 -23.15 15.51 9.54
CA ASP A 253 -24.09 16.48 9.03
C ASP A 253 -25.23 15.74 8.31
N PRO A 254 -26.49 15.88 8.74
CA PRO A 254 -27.63 15.20 8.11
C PRO A 254 -27.81 15.57 6.63
N GLU A 255 -27.49 16.80 6.23
CA GLU A 255 -27.61 17.26 4.84
C GLU A 255 -26.64 16.52 3.93
N MET A 256 -25.49 16.05 4.46
CA MET A 256 -24.53 15.27 3.68
C MET A 256 -25.12 13.98 3.12
N VAL A 257 -26.00 13.31 3.88
CA VAL A 257 -26.69 12.09 3.42
C VAL A 257 -27.71 12.46 2.34
N ILE A 258 -28.47 13.52 2.57
CA ILE A 258 -29.50 14.01 1.63
C ILE A 258 -28.85 14.41 0.30
N ASP A 259 -27.76 15.13 0.35
CA ASP A 259 -27.04 15.59 -0.84
C ASP A 259 -26.38 14.45 -1.60
N CYS A 260 -25.77 13.49 -0.91
CA CYS A 260 -25.25 12.27 -1.53
C CYS A 260 -26.34 11.52 -2.31
N ASP A 261 -27.56 11.41 -1.76
CA ASP A 261 -28.68 10.75 -2.41
C ASP A 261 -29.23 11.57 -3.61
N ARG A 262 -29.07 12.88 -3.57
CA ARG A 262 -29.46 13.81 -4.66
C ARG A 262 -28.38 13.97 -5.73
N GLY A 263 -27.19 13.42 -5.52
CA GLY A 263 -26.06 13.57 -6.42
C GLY A 263 -25.42 14.95 -6.39
N MET A 264 -25.46 15.62 -5.25
CA MET A 264 -24.86 16.95 -5.04
C MET A 264 -23.63 16.86 -4.13
N PRO A 265 -22.46 17.31 -4.57
CA PRO A 265 -21.28 17.34 -3.70
C PRO A 265 -21.51 18.27 -2.50
N PHE A 266 -21.42 17.72 -1.29
CA PHE A 266 -21.76 18.42 -0.05
C PHE A 266 -20.92 19.70 0.18
N VAL A 267 -19.61 19.66 -0.10
CA VAL A 267 -18.73 20.82 0.07
C VAL A 267 -19.10 22.01 -0.82
N MET A 268 -19.81 21.77 -1.94
CA MET A 268 -20.35 22.82 -2.81
C MET A 268 -21.70 23.32 -2.34
N ALA A 269 -22.57 22.39 -1.91
CA ALA A 269 -23.94 22.73 -1.50
C ALA A 269 -23.96 23.51 -0.18
N HIS A 270 -23.03 23.18 0.74
CA HIS A 270 -22.98 23.75 2.10
C HIS A 270 -21.59 24.27 2.48
N PRO A 271 -21.02 25.26 1.75
CA PRO A 271 -19.63 25.67 1.93
C PRO A 271 -19.34 26.23 3.34
N ASP A 272 -20.35 26.79 4.01
CA ASP A 272 -20.21 27.40 5.34
C ASP A 272 -20.40 26.41 6.49
N SER A 273 -20.78 25.15 6.20
CA SER A 273 -20.97 24.14 7.24
C SER A 273 -19.63 23.72 7.88
N GLU A 274 -19.68 23.28 9.14
CA GLU A 274 -18.49 22.81 9.83
C GLU A 274 -17.88 21.56 9.14
N ALA A 275 -18.73 20.71 8.55
CA ALA A 275 -18.25 19.55 7.80
C ALA A 275 -17.54 19.97 6.50
N ALA A 276 -18.06 20.93 5.75
CA ALA A 276 -17.39 21.45 4.55
C ALA A 276 -16.06 22.12 4.89
N LYS A 277 -16.02 22.95 5.93
CA LYS A 277 -14.76 23.52 6.44
C LYS A 277 -13.73 22.45 6.81
N ALA A 278 -14.18 21.35 7.42
CA ALA A 278 -13.30 20.23 7.75
C ALA A 278 -12.72 19.57 6.48
N PHE A 279 -13.50 19.37 5.42
CA PHE A 279 -13.00 18.87 4.14
C PHE A 279 -11.98 19.79 3.52
N HIS A 280 -12.20 21.10 3.49
CA HIS A 280 -11.24 22.08 3.00
C HIS A 280 -9.93 22.07 3.82
N GLN A 281 -10.02 21.95 5.15
CA GLN A 281 -8.83 21.82 6.00
C GLN A 281 -8.05 20.53 5.71
N ILE A 282 -8.75 19.42 5.45
CA ILE A 282 -8.11 18.15 5.08
C ILE A 282 -7.42 18.30 3.71
N ALA A 283 -8.07 18.95 2.73
CA ALA A 283 -7.47 19.23 1.42
C ALA A 283 -6.20 20.09 1.55
N GLU A 284 -6.22 21.15 2.36
CA GLU A 284 -5.04 21.99 2.63
C GLU A 284 -3.89 21.21 3.28
N ARG A 285 -4.20 20.37 4.27
CA ARG A 285 -3.19 19.51 4.91
C ARG A 285 -2.61 18.50 3.91
N CYS A 286 -3.44 17.97 3.02
CA CYS A 286 -2.99 17.08 1.95
C CYS A 286 -2.01 17.81 1.02
N LYS A 287 -2.34 18.99 0.52
CA LYS A 287 -1.47 19.84 -0.33
C LYS A 287 -0.14 20.13 0.37
N THR A 288 -0.21 20.59 1.61
CA THR A 288 0.98 20.89 2.43
C THR A 288 1.89 19.66 2.60
N HIS A 289 1.29 18.49 2.85
CA HIS A 289 2.05 17.24 2.99
C HIS A 289 2.77 16.86 1.69
N MET A 290 2.09 16.97 0.55
CA MET A 290 2.68 16.67 -0.76
C MET A 290 3.82 17.64 -1.13
N GLU A 291 3.66 18.92 -0.86
CA GLU A 291 4.72 19.91 -1.08
C GLU A 291 5.94 19.68 -0.18
N PHE A 292 5.71 19.33 1.08
CA PHE A 292 6.78 19.02 2.02
C PHE A 292 7.58 17.79 1.58
N GLN A 293 6.92 16.73 1.13
CA GLN A 293 7.59 15.55 0.59
C GLN A 293 8.47 15.89 -0.62
N LYS A 294 7.95 16.68 -1.59
CA LYS A 294 8.73 17.13 -2.75
C LYS A 294 9.96 17.96 -2.38
N LYS A 295 9.83 18.84 -1.39
CA LYS A 295 10.98 19.65 -0.91
C LYS A 295 12.06 18.76 -0.31
N ARG A 296 11.68 17.73 0.44
CA ARG A 296 12.62 16.76 1.02
C ARG A 296 13.33 15.94 -0.06
N GLU A 297 12.62 15.47 -1.07
CA GLU A 297 13.19 14.73 -2.20
C GLU A 297 14.21 15.60 -2.98
N ARG A 298 13.90 16.89 -3.21
CA ARG A 298 14.80 17.85 -3.89
C ARG A 298 16.05 18.17 -3.07
N ASN A 299 15.93 18.24 -1.75
CA ASN A 299 17.05 18.57 -0.84
C ASN A 299 17.92 17.35 -0.49
N GLY A 300 17.66 16.16 -1.05
CA GLY A 300 18.38 14.94 -0.72
C GLY A 300 18.15 14.45 0.70
N ASP A 301 17.19 15.03 1.42
CA ASP A 301 16.85 14.66 2.79
C ASP A 301 15.86 13.49 2.77
N ILE A 302 16.40 12.32 2.41
CA ILE A 302 15.66 11.06 2.27
C ILE A 302 15.48 10.40 3.65
N SER A 303 15.01 11.14 4.63
CA SER A 303 14.41 10.55 5.81
C SER A 303 12.89 10.45 5.60
N ALA A 304 12.46 9.63 4.64
CA ALA A 304 11.07 9.22 4.54
C ALA A 304 10.67 8.50 5.83
N PRO A 305 9.47 8.69 6.36
CA PRO A 305 9.00 7.90 7.51
C PRO A 305 8.93 6.41 7.22
N PHE A 306 9.03 6.02 5.93
CA PHE A 306 9.17 4.63 5.49
C PHE A 306 10.08 4.58 4.28
N PRO A 307 11.18 3.78 4.30
CA PRO A 307 12.11 3.68 3.18
C PRO A 307 11.44 2.99 2.00
N LYS A 308 11.53 3.59 0.82
CA LYS A 308 11.30 2.91 -0.46
C LYS A 308 12.31 1.75 -0.56
N LYS A 309 11.88 0.54 -0.92
CA LYS A 309 12.81 -0.50 -1.39
C LYS A 309 13.51 0.07 -2.62
N GLY A 310 14.77 0.48 -2.46
CA GLY A 310 15.58 1.11 -3.50
C GLY A 310 16.41 2.32 -3.06
N GLY A 311 16.25 2.82 -1.82
CA GLY A 311 17.11 3.85 -1.24
C GLY A 311 18.22 3.23 -0.42
N LYS A 312 19.47 3.73 -0.57
CA LYS A 312 20.65 3.43 0.23
C LYS A 312 20.30 3.12 1.68
N ARG A 313 20.43 1.87 2.09
CA ARG A 313 20.18 1.45 3.47
C ARG A 313 21.29 0.54 3.92
N MET A 314 21.93 0.91 5.01
CA MET A 314 22.73 -0.05 5.76
C MET A 314 21.81 -1.19 6.20
N LYS A 315 21.94 -2.34 5.57
CA LYS A 315 21.30 -3.58 6.01
C LYS A 315 22.23 -4.28 6.97
N ARG A 316 21.69 -4.78 8.06
CA ARG A 316 22.38 -5.64 8.99
C ARG A 316 21.87 -7.07 8.79
N ILE A 317 22.75 -7.92 8.28
CA ILE A 317 22.43 -9.31 7.92
C ILE A 317 23.05 -10.22 8.97
N ALA A 318 22.24 -11.07 9.59
CA ALA A 318 22.69 -12.11 10.50
C ALA A 318 22.87 -13.43 9.74
N LEU A 319 24.01 -14.09 9.88
CA LEU A 319 24.29 -15.38 9.26
C LEU A 319 24.65 -16.38 10.37
N ALA A 320 23.95 -17.53 10.38
CA ALA A 320 24.26 -18.63 11.30
C ALA A 320 25.63 -19.23 10.95
N SER A 321 26.58 -19.26 11.89
CA SER A 321 27.99 -19.59 11.64
C SER A 321 28.44 -20.79 12.47
N GLU A 322 29.21 -21.71 11.84
CA GLU A 322 29.80 -22.85 12.49
C GLU A 322 31.03 -22.51 13.35
N ASP A 323 31.68 -21.39 13.01
CA ASP A 323 32.90 -20.93 13.63
C ASP A 323 32.95 -19.41 13.79
N ASN A 324 34.03 -18.88 14.38
CA ASN A 324 34.21 -17.46 14.63
C ASN A 324 35.11 -16.74 13.58
N SER A 325 35.27 -17.34 12.40
CA SER A 325 36.14 -16.80 11.33
C SER A 325 35.51 -15.65 10.54
N GLY A 326 34.32 -15.21 10.92
CA GLY A 326 33.61 -14.08 10.30
C GLY A 326 33.24 -14.39 8.84
N LEU A 327 33.60 -13.51 7.90
CA LEU A 327 33.27 -13.69 6.49
C LEU A 327 33.97 -14.93 5.83
N ASP A 328 35.04 -15.40 6.40
CA ASP A 328 35.76 -16.58 5.90
C ASP A 328 35.28 -17.88 6.54
N GLY A 329 34.39 -17.78 7.54
CA GLY A 329 33.72 -18.89 8.20
C GLY A 329 32.67 -19.58 7.33
N ARG A 330 32.08 -20.65 7.86
CA ARG A 330 31.04 -21.45 7.18
C ARG A 330 29.65 -21.19 7.74
N ILE A 331 28.66 -21.23 6.86
CA ILE A 331 27.23 -21.21 7.24
C ILE A 331 26.89 -22.50 7.97
N SER A 332 26.18 -22.37 9.09
CA SER A 332 25.62 -23.49 9.81
C SER A 332 24.39 -24.05 9.13
N ALA A 333 24.28 -25.38 9.13
CA ALA A 333 23.12 -26.08 8.59
C ALA A 333 21.80 -25.69 9.27
N HIS A 334 21.85 -25.30 10.57
CA HIS A 334 20.68 -24.94 11.35
C HIS A 334 20.86 -23.58 12.05
N PHE A 335 19.84 -22.73 11.97
CA PHE A 335 19.90 -21.38 12.55
C PHE A 335 20.00 -21.40 14.10
N GLY A 336 19.35 -22.36 14.74
CA GLY A 336 19.22 -22.45 16.19
C GLY A 336 20.33 -23.23 16.89
N GLN A 337 21.04 -24.10 16.17
CA GLN A 337 22.11 -24.95 16.69
C GLN A 337 23.51 -24.50 16.24
N CYS A 338 23.66 -23.23 15.90
CA CYS A 338 24.96 -22.69 15.54
C CYS A 338 25.66 -22.07 16.76
N PRO A 339 26.99 -22.26 16.92
CA PRO A 339 27.72 -21.68 18.03
C PRO A 339 27.95 -20.17 17.93
N TYR A 340 27.89 -19.61 16.72
CA TYR A 340 28.10 -18.18 16.46
C TYR A 340 27.10 -17.62 15.45
N TYR A 341 26.96 -16.29 15.46
CA TYR A 341 26.31 -15.52 14.41
C TYR A 341 27.30 -14.49 13.87
N THR A 342 27.43 -14.40 12.56
CA THR A 342 28.15 -13.32 11.88
C THR A 342 27.15 -12.26 11.46
N PHE A 343 27.26 -11.06 12.05
CA PHE A 343 26.46 -9.90 11.65
C PHE A 343 27.24 -9.06 10.67
N VAL A 344 26.69 -8.81 9.49
CA VAL A 344 27.34 -8.03 8.43
C VAL A 344 26.53 -6.79 8.14
N ASN A 345 27.17 -5.63 8.18
CA ASN A 345 26.60 -4.37 7.77
C ASN A 345 26.89 -4.15 6.29
N VAL A 346 25.85 -3.90 5.50
CA VAL A 346 25.93 -3.71 4.04
C VAL A 346 25.34 -2.37 3.67
N ASP A 347 26.03 -1.56 2.91
CA ASP A 347 25.58 -0.29 2.33
C ASP A 347 25.65 -0.40 0.80
N ASP A 348 24.51 -0.24 0.10
CA ASP A 348 24.40 -0.35 -1.37
C ASP A 348 25.12 -1.59 -1.92
N ASP A 349 24.80 -2.79 -1.38
CA ASP A 349 25.40 -4.07 -1.75
C ASP A 349 26.94 -4.17 -1.50
N ARG A 350 27.52 -3.22 -0.75
CA ARG A 350 28.91 -3.27 -0.29
C ARG A 350 28.99 -3.58 1.19
N ILE A 351 29.84 -4.52 1.53
CA ILE A 351 30.13 -4.85 2.93
C ILE A 351 30.91 -3.68 3.53
N VAL A 352 30.35 -3.04 4.54
CA VAL A 352 31.01 -1.92 5.26
C VAL A 352 31.58 -2.33 6.61
N GLY A 353 31.22 -3.51 7.11
CA GLY A 353 31.79 -4.07 8.33
C GLY A 353 31.09 -5.36 8.75
N HIS A 354 31.74 -6.13 9.61
CA HIS A 354 31.15 -7.33 10.20
C HIS A 354 31.61 -7.52 11.64
N GLU A 355 30.84 -8.25 12.41
CA GLU A 355 31.21 -8.71 13.75
C GLU A 355 30.70 -10.13 13.96
N VAL A 356 31.41 -10.89 14.80
CA VAL A 356 31.03 -12.25 15.17
C VAL A 356 30.61 -12.27 16.63
N VAL A 357 29.40 -12.76 16.88
CA VAL A 357 28.82 -12.83 18.22
C VAL A 357 28.60 -14.31 18.58
N LYS A 358 29.04 -14.71 19.75
CA LYS A 358 28.78 -16.06 20.26
C LYS A 358 27.28 -16.21 20.53
N ASN A 359 26.69 -17.33 20.11
CA ASN A 359 25.32 -17.63 20.42
C ASN A 359 25.17 -17.91 21.93
N PRO A 360 24.49 -17.06 22.71
CA PRO A 360 24.39 -17.22 24.16
C PRO A 360 23.49 -18.41 24.55
N TYR A 361 22.77 -18.97 23.60
CA TYR A 361 21.79 -20.05 23.82
C TYR A 361 22.23 -21.40 23.26
N PHE A 362 23.46 -21.50 22.77
CA PHE A 362 24.03 -22.75 22.28
C PHE A 362 24.56 -23.58 23.45
N PRO A 363 24.37 -24.93 23.49
CA PRO A 363 23.69 -25.76 22.49
C PRO A 363 22.16 -25.92 22.72
N ASN A 364 21.62 -25.50 23.85
CA ASN A 364 20.22 -25.70 24.21
C ASN A 364 19.46 -24.37 24.26
N HIS A 365 18.40 -24.24 23.50
CA HIS A 365 17.57 -23.05 23.47
C HIS A 365 16.07 -23.35 23.58
N GLN A 366 15.32 -22.39 24.13
CA GLN A 366 13.86 -22.43 24.12
C GLN A 366 13.31 -21.80 22.83
N PRO A 367 12.13 -22.21 22.35
CA PRO A 367 11.50 -21.61 21.19
C PRO A 367 11.31 -20.10 21.36
N GLY A 368 11.59 -19.31 20.32
CA GLY A 368 11.39 -17.85 20.28
C GLY A 368 12.54 -17.01 20.86
N VAL A 369 13.46 -17.57 21.64
CA VAL A 369 14.55 -16.81 22.30
C VAL A 369 15.59 -16.33 21.28
N ILE A 370 15.94 -17.15 20.30
CA ILE A 370 16.92 -16.80 19.26
C ILE A 370 16.38 -15.71 18.33
N PRO A 371 15.16 -15.77 17.78
CA PRO A 371 14.60 -14.68 17.02
C PRO A 371 14.63 -13.34 17.77
N GLN A 372 14.29 -13.33 19.07
CA GLN A 372 14.38 -12.14 19.90
C GLN A 372 15.81 -11.63 20.06
N PHE A 373 16.78 -12.53 20.23
CA PHE A 373 18.19 -12.17 20.28
C PHE A 373 18.66 -11.53 18.98
N ILE A 374 18.38 -12.13 17.82
CA ILE A 374 18.72 -11.59 16.51
C ILE A 374 18.06 -10.22 16.28
N HIS A 375 16.81 -10.06 16.71
CA HIS A 375 16.12 -8.78 16.68
C HIS A 375 16.79 -7.72 17.57
N SER A 376 17.23 -8.10 18.77
CA SER A 376 17.96 -7.20 19.70
C SER A 376 19.27 -6.70 19.11
N GLN A 377 19.91 -7.48 18.24
CA GLN A 377 21.11 -7.11 17.48
C GLN A 377 20.79 -6.23 16.26
N LYS A 378 19.52 -5.80 16.07
CA LYS A 378 19.06 -4.94 14.97
C LYS A 378 19.28 -5.52 13.59
N ALA A 379 19.27 -6.84 13.44
CA ALA A 379 19.34 -7.50 12.15
C ALA A 379 18.05 -7.27 11.35
N ASN A 380 18.18 -7.07 10.05
CA ASN A 380 17.07 -6.92 9.10
C ASN A 380 16.80 -8.23 8.35
N VAL A 381 17.83 -9.08 8.26
CA VAL A 381 17.80 -10.35 7.51
C VAL A 381 18.47 -11.42 8.33
N MET A 382 17.92 -12.64 8.31
CA MET A 382 18.53 -13.84 8.87
C MET A 382 18.77 -14.87 7.78
N ILE A 383 20.02 -15.33 7.61
CA ILE A 383 20.42 -16.34 6.62
C ILE A 383 20.94 -17.58 7.35
N ALA A 384 20.45 -18.76 6.97
CA ALA A 384 20.88 -20.03 7.53
C ALA A 384 20.77 -21.17 6.49
N GLY A 385 21.38 -22.31 6.78
CA GLY A 385 21.20 -23.51 5.96
C GLY A 385 19.78 -24.04 6.02
N GLY A 386 19.21 -24.15 7.21
CA GLY A 386 17.84 -24.60 7.42
C GLY A 386 17.16 -23.95 8.62
N MET A 387 15.82 -23.85 8.56
CA MET A 387 14.99 -23.26 9.60
C MET A 387 13.60 -23.91 9.59
N GLY A 388 13.09 -24.24 10.78
CA GLY A 388 11.72 -24.75 10.92
C GLY A 388 10.68 -23.66 10.78
N GLN A 389 9.46 -24.02 10.34
CA GLN A 389 8.37 -23.08 10.06
C GLN A 389 8.07 -22.13 11.24
N ARG A 390 8.01 -22.64 12.46
CA ARG A 390 7.75 -21.80 13.66
C ARG A 390 8.77 -20.69 13.85
N ALA A 391 10.05 -20.95 13.53
CA ALA A 391 11.08 -19.94 13.65
C ALA A 391 10.96 -18.88 12.53
N ILE A 392 10.58 -19.29 11.33
CA ILE A 392 10.29 -18.41 10.22
C ILE A 392 9.15 -17.45 10.58
N ASP A 393 8.08 -17.97 11.18
CA ASP A 393 6.94 -17.17 11.62
C ASP A 393 7.35 -16.14 12.69
N PHE A 394 8.16 -16.52 13.69
CA PHE A 394 8.71 -15.59 14.68
C PHE A 394 9.59 -14.50 14.08
N PHE A 395 10.45 -14.82 13.12
CA PHE A 395 11.28 -13.81 12.45
C PHE A 395 10.42 -12.85 11.63
N THR A 396 9.39 -13.37 10.96
CA THR A 396 8.43 -12.57 10.19
C THR A 396 7.65 -11.62 11.10
N GLU A 397 7.18 -12.09 12.26
CA GLU A 397 6.51 -11.26 13.27
C GLU A 397 7.41 -10.13 13.80
N LEU A 398 8.72 -10.38 13.89
CA LEU A 398 9.72 -9.39 14.32
C LEU A 398 10.20 -8.49 13.17
N GLY A 399 9.66 -8.64 11.95
CA GLY A 399 10.04 -7.84 10.79
C GLY A 399 11.43 -8.14 10.25
N ILE A 400 11.94 -9.36 10.45
CA ILE A 400 13.23 -9.84 9.96
C ILE A 400 12.99 -10.76 8.75
N ASP A 401 13.55 -10.40 7.61
CA ASP A 401 13.50 -11.24 6.41
C ASP A 401 14.33 -12.52 6.62
N VAL A 402 13.84 -13.65 6.09
CA VAL A 402 14.52 -14.95 6.24
C VAL A 402 14.94 -15.50 4.87
N ALA A 403 16.17 -15.99 4.77
CA ALA A 403 16.66 -16.77 3.63
C ALA A 403 17.23 -18.10 4.12
N THR A 404 16.75 -19.21 3.57
CA THR A 404 17.17 -20.57 3.94
C THR A 404 17.74 -21.32 2.73
N GLY A 405 18.35 -22.49 2.97
CA GLY A 405 19.00 -23.27 1.91
C GLY A 405 20.43 -22.80 1.60
N ALA A 406 20.99 -21.90 2.42
CA ALA A 406 22.34 -21.41 2.27
C ALA A 406 23.38 -22.45 2.75
N GLY A 407 24.48 -22.61 2.00
CA GLY A 407 25.60 -23.49 2.37
C GLY A 407 26.92 -23.00 1.82
N GLY A 408 28.03 -23.35 2.45
CA GLY A 408 29.37 -22.96 2.04
C GLY A 408 29.96 -21.83 2.88
N LYS A 409 30.84 -21.00 2.28
CA LYS A 409 31.46 -19.87 2.98
C LYS A 409 30.50 -18.71 3.14
N ILE A 410 30.56 -18.04 4.28
CA ILE A 410 29.70 -16.88 4.60
C ILE A 410 29.83 -15.78 3.55
N ARG A 411 31.04 -15.49 3.05
CA ARG A 411 31.26 -14.48 2.01
C ARG A 411 30.52 -14.83 0.72
N ASP A 412 30.60 -16.06 0.25
CA ASP A 412 30.02 -16.51 -1.01
C ASP A 412 28.47 -16.47 -0.92
N VAL A 413 27.93 -16.90 0.21
CA VAL A 413 26.49 -16.86 0.51
C VAL A 413 25.98 -15.42 0.55
N LEU A 414 26.72 -14.53 1.21
CA LEU A 414 26.36 -13.12 1.29
C LEU A 414 26.36 -12.46 -0.09
N GLU A 415 27.39 -12.71 -0.91
CA GLU A 415 27.44 -12.19 -2.28
C GLU A 415 26.31 -12.73 -3.15
N ALA A 416 25.99 -14.02 -3.05
CA ALA A 416 24.87 -14.62 -3.77
C ALA A 416 23.50 -14.04 -3.33
N TYR A 417 23.35 -13.77 -2.03
CA TYR A 417 22.16 -13.09 -1.50
C TYR A 417 22.04 -11.65 -2.03
N LEU A 418 23.11 -10.87 -2.02
CA LEU A 418 23.14 -9.49 -2.52
C LEU A 418 22.85 -9.42 -4.03
N LYS A 419 23.29 -10.42 -4.80
CA LYS A 419 22.97 -10.57 -6.24
C LYS A 419 21.56 -11.11 -6.52
N GLY A 420 20.75 -11.38 -5.48
CA GLY A 420 19.39 -11.92 -5.63
C GLY A 420 19.33 -13.39 -6.07
N GLN A 421 20.44 -14.12 -5.99
CA GLN A 421 20.54 -15.54 -6.37
C GLN A 421 20.04 -16.50 -5.28
N ILE A 422 19.95 -16.02 -4.04
CA ILE A 422 19.37 -16.72 -2.90
C ILE A 422 18.12 -15.93 -2.51
N GLN A 423 16.96 -16.36 -2.98
CA GLN A 423 15.65 -15.81 -2.62
C GLN A 423 14.72 -16.97 -2.27
N GLY A 424 14.10 -16.89 -1.11
CA GLY A 424 13.01 -17.79 -0.73
C GLY A 424 13.26 -18.61 0.53
N ILE A 425 12.17 -19.14 1.04
CA ILE A 425 12.08 -19.94 2.24
C ILE A 425 11.95 -21.39 1.79
N VAL A 426 12.97 -22.21 2.03
CA VAL A 426 12.87 -23.68 1.97
C VAL A 426 12.72 -24.15 3.40
N ALA A 427 11.48 -24.44 3.83
CA ALA A 427 11.23 -25.04 5.13
C ALA A 427 11.83 -26.46 5.16
N CYS A 428 12.54 -26.81 6.22
CA CYS A 428 12.98 -28.19 6.43
C CYS A 428 11.75 -29.08 6.66
N GLU A 429 11.50 -30.05 5.79
CA GLU A 429 10.56 -31.12 5.98
C GLU A 429 11.08 -32.12 7.05
N HIS A 430 11.06 -31.74 8.32
CA HIS A 430 11.19 -32.69 9.40
C HIS A 430 9.96 -32.62 10.29
N HIS A 431 9.22 -33.72 10.27
CA HIS A 431 8.04 -34.00 11.08
C HIS A 431 8.29 -33.67 12.56
N ASP A 432 7.28 -33.03 13.15
CA ASP A 432 7.06 -33.02 14.61
C ASP A 432 6.94 -34.44 15.13
N GLN A 433 8.03 -35.06 15.55
CA GLN A 433 8.05 -36.13 16.53
C GLN A 433 9.46 -36.45 16.99
N HIS A 434 9.66 -36.32 18.29
CA HIS A 434 10.77 -36.80 19.12
C HIS A 434 12.11 -36.04 19.07
N GLY A 435 12.55 -35.67 20.27
CA GLY A 435 13.90 -35.26 20.57
C GLY A 435 14.91 -36.23 19.99
N CYS A 436 15.98 -35.69 19.44
CA CYS A 436 17.13 -36.50 19.02
C CYS A 436 17.67 -37.25 20.22
N GLU A 437 17.38 -38.53 20.28
CA GLU A 437 18.12 -39.46 21.12
C GLU A 437 19.53 -39.65 20.54
N GLU A 438 20.47 -39.63 21.43
CA GLU A 438 21.87 -39.92 21.24
C GLU A 438 22.11 -41.22 20.45
N GLU A 439 22.72 -41.18 19.28
CA GLU A 439 23.51 -42.34 18.83
C GLU A 439 24.89 -42.28 19.41
N LYS A 440 25.12 -43.01 20.48
CA LYS A 440 26.39 -43.55 20.89
C LYS A 440 26.76 -44.64 19.91
N ARG A 441 27.82 -44.39 19.11
CA ARG A 441 28.91 -45.34 18.92
C ARG A 441 30.05 -44.71 18.11
#